data_3fd6aeb2ccc2793e652d3aad2593984c
#
_entry.id   3fd6aeb2ccc2793e652d3aad2593984c
#
_cell.length_a   1.000
_cell.length_b   1.000
_cell.length_c   1.000
_cell.angle_alpha   90.00
_cell.angle_beta   90.00
_cell.angle_gamma   90.00
#
_symmetry.space_group_name_H-M   'P 1'
#
loop_
_entity.id
_entity.type
_entity.pdbx_description
1 polymer ?
#
loop_
_entity_poly.entity_id
_entity_poly.type
_entity_poly.pdbx_seq_one_letter_code
_entity_poly.pdbx_strand_id
1 'polypeptide(L)'
;DRMLDIENPQRIFIRGERQAILKEDMAASDKVRIQYASKYAQSSNYWKNSIGMSRGIRKLNVKAQKEAQEAAFRKWAEANTLPTEGYMDALDRIREAVEGNASAFAAEQVLREALYRAVEILTPARSFLAVEKITDPARSKEAMRAFYKDYNPATDRRVAKRMMQIVKEKCGDLPTVFAEVIDKRFGGDTDAYVDYLYDNSIFATEEGTLAFVDDFSVEKRDADPAVVFVRSLDAKLLELADAQRENNRRFKDGHRLYIAGLMRMQPDKAWASDANFTIRLTYGRVLPYDPADGIRYNYYTTLKGVM
;
A
#
# COMPACT_ATOMS: atom_id res chain seq x y z
N ASP A 1 8.91 -5.32 14.23
CA ASP A 1 7.60 -5.10 14.86
C ASP A 1 6.62 -4.46 13.87
N ARG A 2 6.81 -3.22 13.37
CA ARG A 2 5.86 -2.52 12.49
C ARG A 2 5.33 -3.38 11.33
N MET A 3 6.22 -4.10 10.66
CA MET A 3 5.84 -4.97 9.52
C MET A 3 5.01 -6.17 9.95
N LEU A 4 5.31 -6.78 11.09
CA LEU A 4 4.59 -7.96 11.59
C LEU A 4 3.27 -7.62 12.28
N ASP A 5 3.22 -6.46 12.96
CA ASP A 5 2.13 -6.13 13.86
C ASP A 5 1.11 -5.16 13.24
N ILE A 6 1.53 -4.36 12.25
CA ILE A 6 0.68 -3.35 11.61
C ILE A 6 0.55 -3.61 10.10
N GLU A 7 1.64 -3.50 9.35
CA GLU A 7 1.59 -3.41 7.88
C GLU A 7 1.09 -4.71 7.22
N ASN A 8 1.73 -5.83 7.52
CA ASN A 8 1.35 -7.10 6.90
C ASN A 8 -0.02 -7.61 7.35
N PRO A 9 -0.42 -7.57 8.65
CA PRO A 9 -1.76 -7.97 9.05
C PRO A 9 -2.87 -7.18 8.37
N GLN A 10 -2.74 -5.85 8.31
CA GLN A 10 -3.72 -5.00 7.62
C GLN A 10 -3.79 -5.30 6.13
N ARG A 11 -2.63 -5.41 5.47
CA ARG A 11 -2.55 -5.72 4.04
C ARG A 11 -3.12 -7.11 3.72
N ILE A 12 -2.81 -8.12 4.51
CA ILE A 12 -3.33 -9.48 4.36
C ILE A 12 -4.85 -9.47 4.50
N PHE A 13 -5.38 -8.81 5.52
CA PHE A 13 -6.82 -8.73 5.76
C PHE A 13 -7.54 -7.98 4.63
N ILE A 14 -7.19 -6.74 4.36
CA ILE A 14 -7.87 -5.88 3.39
C ILE A 14 -7.82 -6.47 1.98
N ARG A 15 -6.66 -6.96 1.55
CA ARG A 15 -6.52 -7.59 0.24
C ARG A 15 -7.24 -8.93 0.16
N GLY A 16 -7.31 -9.69 1.26
CA GLY A 16 -8.08 -10.93 1.37
C GLY A 16 -9.57 -10.68 1.12
N GLU A 17 -10.13 -9.69 1.79
CA GLU A 17 -11.53 -9.28 1.62
C GLU A 17 -11.84 -8.85 0.17
N ARG A 18 -10.99 -7.99 -0.41
CA ARG A 18 -11.14 -7.60 -1.82
C ARG A 18 -11.08 -8.79 -2.75
N GLN A 19 -10.12 -9.68 -2.57
CA GLN A 19 -9.92 -10.85 -3.44
C GLN A 19 -11.06 -11.85 -3.36
N ALA A 20 -11.73 -11.99 -2.21
CA ALA A 20 -12.91 -12.83 -2.07
C ALA A 20 -14.03 -12.35 -3.00
N ILE A 21 -14.33 -11.05 -2.99
CA ILE A 21 -15.32 -10.43 -3.88
C ILE A 21 -14.95 -10.60 -5.34
N LEU A 22 -13.70 -10.27 -5.71
CA LEU A 22 -13.24 -10.41 -7.09
C LEU A 22 -13.34 -11.86 -7.60
N LYS A 23 -13.00 -12.84 -6.75
CA LYS A 23 -13.06 -14.26 -7.09
C LYS A 23 -14.50 -14.72 -7.36
N GLU A 24 -15.45 -14.28 -6.55
CA GLU A 24 -16.88 -14.55 -6.75
C GLU A 24 -17.37 -13.98 -8.07
N ASP A 25 -17.13 -12.70 -8.34
CA ASP A 25 -17.60 -12.02 -9.53
C ASP A 25 -16.95 -12.56 -10.81
N MET A 26 -15.65 -12.91 -10.75
CA MET A 26 -14.94 -13.57 -11.85
C MET A 26 -15.48 -14.98 -12.12
N ALA A 27 -15.93 -15.71 -11.11
CA ALA A 27 -16.55 -17.00 -11.28
C ALA A 27 -17.97 -16.93 -11.87
N ALA A 28 -18.68 -15.84 -11.59
CA ALA A 28 -20.03 -15.60 -12.10
C ALA A 28 -20.09 -15.06 -13.52
N SER A 29 -19.00 -14.44 -14.04
CA SER A 29 -18.99 -13.78 -15.35
C SER A 29 -17.62 -13.85 -16.02
N ASP A 30 -17.60 -14.42 -17.25
CA ASP A 30 -16.40 -14.44 -18.09
C ASP A 30 -15.92 -13.02 -18.46
N LYS A 31 -16.84 -12.09 -18.67
CA LYS A 31 -16.49 -10.68 -18.92
C LYS A 31 -15.72 -10.11 -17.72
N VAL A 32 -16.23 -10.28 -16.51
CA VAL A 32 -15.56 -9.81 -15.29
C VAL A 32 -14.23 -10.53 -15.10
N ARG A 33 -14.17 -11.83 -15.39
CA ARG A 33 -12.92 -12.60 -15.31
C ARG A 33 -11.84 -12.04 -16.23
N ILE A 34 -12.18 -11.67 -17.46
CA ILE A 34 -11.24 -11.06 -18.41
C ILE A 34 -10.76 -9.70 -17.89
N GLN A 35 -11.68 -8.85 -17.40
CA GLN A 35 -11.36 -7.52 -16.89
C GLN A 35 -10.49 -7.55 -15.62
N TYR A 36 -10.72 -8.53 -14.73
CA TYR A 36 -10.11 -8.52 -13.39
C TYR A 36 -9.00 -9.54 -13.18
N ALA A 37 -8.77 -10.49 -14.09
CA ALA A 37 -7.76 -11.54 -13.89
C ALA A 37 -6.35 -10.97 -13.61
N SER A 38 -5.93 -9.96 -14.37
CA SER A 38 -4.63 -9.30 -14.16
C SER A 38 -4.57 -8.55 -12.82
N LYS A 39 -5.61 -7.78 -12.50
CA LYS A 39 -5.73 -7.03 -11.25
C LYS A 39 -5.74 -7.96 -10.02
N TYR A 40 -6.48 -9.07 -10.13
CA TYR A 40 -6.51 -10.12 -9.12
C TYR A 40 -5.13 -10.76 -8.93
N ALA A 41 -4.46 -11.13 -10.02
CA ALA A 41 -3.13 -11.73 -9.97
C ALA A 41 -2.11 -10.79 -9.31
N GLN A 42 -2.11 -9.51 -9.69
CA GLN A 42 -1.25 -8.50 -9.09
C GLN A 42 -1.52 -8.32 -7.58
N SER A 43 -2.79 -8.16 -7.19
CA SER A 43 -3.19 -8.05 -5.78
C SER A 43 -2.79 -9.30 -4.99
N SER A 44 -3.00 -10.49 -5.56
CA SER A 44 -2.66 -11.79 -4.97
C SER A 44 -1.15 -11.95 -4.76
N ASN A 45 -0.33 -11.44 -5.69
CA ASN A 45 1.12 -11.45 -5.55
C ASN A 45 1.57 -10.69 -4.28
N TYR A 46 1.10 -9.45 -4.08
CA TYR A 46 1.40 -8.68 -2.88
C TYR A 46 0.82 -9.29 -1.61
N TRP A 47 -0.36 -9.89 -1.68
CA TRP A 47 -0.99 -10.58 -0.57
C TRP A 47 -0.16 -11.79 -0.12
N LYS A 48 0.23 -12.65 -1.06
CA LYS A 48 1.10 -13.81 -0.80
C LYS A 48 2.48 -13.39 -0.32
N ASN A 49 3.03 -12.31 -0.86
CA ASN A 49 4.30 -11.75 -0.40
C ASN A 49 4.22 -11.36 1.09
N SER A 50 3.17 -10.65 1.51
CA SER A 50 2.99 -10.26 2.93
C SER A 50 2.85 -11.46 3.85
N ILE A 51 2.15 -12.51 3.42
CA ILE A 51 2.04 -13.78 4.17
C ILE A 51 3.41 -14.47 4.26
N GLY A 52 4.11 -14.61 3.12
CA GLY A 52 5.42 -15.25 3.05
C GLY A 52 6.47 -14.50 3.86
N MET A 53 6.48 -13.17 3.79
CA MET A 53 7.37 -12.32 4.57
C MET A 53 7.14 -12.49 6.08
N SER A 54 5.89 -12.46 6.53
CA SER A 54 5.56 -12.67 7.94
C SER A 54 5.99 -14.04 8.45
N ARG A 55 5.79 -15.08 7.64
CA ARG A 55 6.27 -16.45 7.95
C ARG A 55 7.79 -16.53 7.98
N GLY A 56 8.46 -15.92 6.99
CA GLY A 56 9.92 -15.89 6.89
C GLY A 56 10.57 -15.20 8.08
N ILE A 57 10.09 -14.01 8.46
CA ILE A 57 10.59 -13.26 9.60
C ILE A 57 10.48 -14.07 10.89
N ARG A 58 9.34 -14.77 11.11
CA ARG A 58 9.16 -15.63 12.28
C ARG A 58 10.04 -16.87 12.23
N LYS A 59 10.05 -17.61 11.09
CA LYS A 59 10.82 -18.85 10.92
C LYS A 59 12.32 -18.63 11.11
N LEU A 60 12.84 -17.52 10.60
CA LEU A 60 14.26 -17.15 10.68
C LEU A 60 14.60 -16.42 11.98
N ASN A 61 13.63 -16.20 12.86
CA ASN A 61 13.80 -15.46 14.10
C ASN A 61 14.52 -14.11 13.91
N VAL A 62 14.14 -13.37 12.87
CA VAL A 62 14.80 -12.12 12.47
C VAL A 62 14.78 -11.08 13.60
N LYS A 63 13.69 -11.05 14.39
CA LYS A 63 13.57 -10.12 15.52
C LYS A 63 14.72 -10.33 16.52
N ALA A 64 14.90 -11.55 17.01
CA ALA A 64 15.97 -11.84 17.97
C ALA A 64 17.39 -11.59 17.40
N GLN A 65 17.60 -11.86 16.09
CA GLN A 65 18.86 -11.52 15.46
C GLN A 65 19.12 -10.00 15.46
N LYS A 66 18.08 -9.19 15.20
CA LYS A 66 18.19 -7.73 15.24
C LYS A 66 18.39 -7.21 16.65
N GLU A 67 17.67 -7.73 17.62
CA GLU A 67 17.83 -7.39 19.04
C GLU A 67 19.26 -7.70 19.55
N ALA A 68 19.82 -8.85 19.17
CA ALA A 68 21.20 -9.19 19.49
C ALA A 68 22.22 -8.23 18.83
N GLN A 69 21.99 -7.86 17.57
CA GLN A 69 22.82 -6.88 16.86
C GLN A 69 22.75 -5.51 17.51
N GLU A 70 21.56 -5.06 17.89
CA GLU A 70 21.33 -3.78 18.55
C GLU A 70 21.97 -3.74 19.95
N ALA A 71 21.85 -4.83 20.71
CA ALA A 71 22.50 -4.96 22.02
C ALA A 71 24.03 -4.91 21.91
N ALA A 72 24.60 -5.59 20.90
CA ALA A 72 26.03 -5.52 20.65
C ALA A 72 26.48 -4.11 20.24
N PHE A 73 25.68 -3.42 19.41
CA PHE A 73 25.94 -2.04 19.01
C PHE A 73 25.92 -1.08 20.21
N ARG A 74 24.95 -1.18 21.12
CA ARG A 74 24.88 -0.35 22.34
C ARG A 74 26.16 -0.50 23.18
N LYS A 75 26.58 -1.74 23.46
CA LYS A 75 27.81 -2.02 24.21
C LYS A 75 29.05 -1.43 23.53
N TRP A 76 29.12 -1.56 22.20
CA TRP A 76 30.22 -0.98 21.45
C TRP A 76 30.22 0.55 21.53
N ALA A 77 29.07 1.20 21.36
CA ALA A 77 28.93 2.65 21.41
C ALA A 77 29.35 3.20 22.78
N GLU A 78 28.88 2.60 23.88
CA GLU A 78 29.23 2.96 25.24
C GLU A 78 30.74 2.86 25.52
N ALA A 79 31.41 1.84 24.99
CA ALA A 79 32.83 1.59 25.22
C ALA A 79 33.77 2.39 24.31
N ASN A 80 33.33 2.83 23.13
CA ASN A 80 34.22 3.30 22.06
C ASN A 80 33.87 4.69 21.51
N THR A 81 32.83 5.36 22.01
CA THR A 81 32.38 6.65 21.48
C THR A 81 32.12 7.65 22.61
N LEU A 82 32.14 8.94 22.25
CA LEU A 82 31.75 10.00 23.18
C LEU A 82 30.24 10.29 23.06
N PRO A 83 29.56 10.70 24.16
CA PRO A 83 28.14 11.08 24.11
C PRO A 83 27.82 12.11 23.03
N THR A 84 28.75 13.05 22.77
CA THR A 84 28.62 14.10 21.76
C THR A 84 28.61 13.58 20.32
N GLU A 85 29.04 12.34 20.06
CA GLU A 85 29.01 11.73 18.74
C GLU A 85 27.62 11.19 18.36
N GLY A 86 26.71 11.02 19.33
CA GLY A 86 25.30 10.65 19.14
C GLY A 86 25.04 9.17 18.81
N TYR A 87 26.07 8.31 18.81
CA TYR A 87 25.87 6.86 18.54
C TYR A 87 25.09 6.16 19.65
N MET A 88 25.25 6.57 20.90
CA MET A 88 24.58 6.00 22.06
C MET A 88 23.05 6.15 21.96
N ASP A 89 22.58 7.30 21.40
CA ASP A 89 21.13 7.62 21.30
C ASP A 89 20.51 7.13 19.99
N ALA A 90 21.31 6.61 19.05
CA ALA A 90 20.84 6.34 17.68
C ALA A 90 19.63 5.38 17.65
N LEU A 91 19.68 4.29 18.43
CA LEU A 91 18.60 3.30 18.50
C LEU A 91 17.37 3.82 19.23
N ASP A 92 17.55 4.67 20.24
CA ASP A 92 16.41 5.27 20.96
C ASP A 92 15.69 6.28 20.09
N ARG A 93 16.40 7.10 19.32
CA ARG A 93 15.79 7.98 18.29
C ARG A 93 14.97 7.21 17.27
N ILE A 94 15.47 6.06 16.81
CA ILE A 94 14.73 5.18 15.88
C ILE A 94 13.47 4.64 16.55
N ARG A 95 13.58 4.10 17.78
CA ARG A 95 12.46 3.54 18.52
C ARG A 95 11.36 4.58 18.78
N GLU A 96 11.72 5.71 19.36
CA GLU A 96 10.78 6.81 19.67
C GLU A 96 10.06 7.32 18.40
N ALA A 97 10.79 7.45 17.31
CA ALA A 97 10.21 7.87 16.04
C ALA A 97 9.21 6.86 15.48
N VAL A 98 9.50 5.55 15.58
CA VAL A 98 8.60 4.49 15.12
C VAL A 98 7.36 4.40 16.02
N GLU A 99 7.54 4.46 17.34
CA GLU A 99 6.44 4.44 18.31
C GLU A 99 5.55 5.67 18.15
N GLY A 100 6.15 6.86 18.01
CA GLY A 100 5.42 8.13 17.81
C GLY A 100 4.62 8.17 16.50
N ASN A 101 5.01 7.38 15.50
CA ASN A 101 4.29 7.31 14.23
C ASN A 101 3.25 6.18 14.17
N ALA A 102 3.19 5.27 15.14
CA ALA A 102 2.47 4.02 15.02
C ALA A 102 0.98 4.20 14.65
N SER A 103 0.28 5.12 15.31
CA SER A 103 -1.14 5.40 15.07
C SER A 103 -1.39 6.02 13.69
N ALA A 104 -0.66 7.09 13.35
CA ALA A 104 -0.81 7.75 12.05
C ALA A 104 -0.42 6.82 10.90
N PHE A 105 0.62 6.02 11.07
CA PHE A 105 1.03 5.01 10.10
C PHE A 105 -0.04 3.93 9.91
N ALA A 106 -0.66 3.43 11.00
CA ALA A 106 -1.71 2.43 10.94
C ALA A 106 -2.94 2.96 10.18
N ALA A 107 -3.38 4.19 10.48
CA ALA A 107 -4.48 4.84 9.79
C ALA A 107 -4.16 5.03 8.28
N GLU A 108 -2.97 5.56 7.97
CA GLU A 108 -2.52 5.75 6.59
C GLU A 108 -2.54 4.43 5.80
N GLN A 109 -2.06 3.32 6.40
CA GLN A 109 -2.05 2.00 5.74
C GLN A 109 -3.47 1.52 5.42
N VAL A 110 -4.41 1.66 6.36
CA VAL A 110 -5.82 1.28 6.11
C VAL A 110 -6.41 2.10 4.97
N LEU A 111 -6.26 3.43 5.00
CA LEU A 111 -6.79 4.31 3.97
C LEU A 111 -6.19 4.02 2.58
N ARG A 112 -4.88 3.79 2.53
CA ARG A 112 -4.20 3.48 1.27
C ARG A 112 -4.58 2.11 0.72
N GLU A 113 -4.63 1.06 1.55
CA GLU A 113 -4.94 -0.29 1.06
C GLU A 113 -6.43 -0.44 0.72
N ALA A 114 -7.33 0.10 1.56
CA ALA A 114 -8.77 -0.08 1.38
C ALA A 114 -9.39 0.90 0.37
N LEU A 115 -8.98 2.16 0.36
CA LEU A 115 -9.61 3.17 -0.50
C LEU A 115 -8.74 3.52 -1.71
N TYR A 116 -7.51 3.95 -1.47
CA TYR A 116 -6.66 4.45 -2.54
C TYR A 116 -6.33 3.40 -3.61
N ARG A 117 -6.13 2.12 -3.19
CA ARG A 117 -5.71 1.02 -4.08
C ARG A 117 -6.83 0.06 -4.46
N ALA A 118 -7.91 0.00 -3.68
CA ALA A 118 -8.93 -1.02 -3.89
C ALA A 118 -10.17 -0.51 -4.61
N VAL A 119 -10.55 0.77 -4.43
CA VAL A 119 -11.76 1.38 -5.01
C VAL A 119 -11.39 2.09 -6.30
N GLU A 120 -11.82 1.53 -7.42
CA GLU A 120 -11.31 1.91 -8.75
C GLU A 120 -11.93 3.20 -9.29
N ILE A 121 -13.19 3.50 -8.99
CA ILE A 121 -13.87 4.76 -9.41
C ILE A 121 -13.12 6.02 -8.94
N LEU A 122 -12.35 5.92 -7.87
CA LEU A 122 -11.54 7.04 -7.36
C LEU A 122 -10.35 7.36 -8.27
N THR A 123 -9.95 6.47 -9.17
CA THR A 123 -8.82 6.68 -10.09
C THR A 123 -9.13 7.75 -11.15
N PRO A 124 -10.22 7.63 -11.96
CA PRO A 124 -10.58 8.69 -12.89
C PRO A 124 -10.92 9.99 -12.16
N ALA A 125 -11.66 9.96 -11.04
CA ALA A 125 -11.96 11.16 -10.26
C ALA A 125 -10.69 11.91 -9.83
N ARG A 126 -9.67 11.18 -9.36
CA ARG A 126 -8.37 11.75 -8.97
C ARG A 126 -7.61 12.35 -10.16
N SER A 127 -7.68 11.74 -11.33
CA SER A 127 -6.98 12.25 -12.53
C SER A 127 -7.47 13.63 -12.97
N PHE A 128 -8.71 14.01 -12.63
CA PHE A 128 -9.26 15.33 -12.91
C PHE A 128 -9.18 16.32 -11.73
N LEU A 129 -8.72 15.88 -10.56
CA LEU A 129 -8.77 16.67 -9.33
C LEU A 129 -8.11 18.07 -9.45
N ALA A 130 -6.97 18.16 -10.13
CA ALA A 130 -6.21 19.39 -10.32
C ALA A 130 -6.34 19.97 -11.74
N VAL A 131 -7.28 19.45 -12.56
CA VAL A 131 -7.47 19.93 -13.93
C VAL A 131 -8.32 21.19 -13.93
N GLU A 132 -7.75 22.31 -14.38
CA GLU A 132 -8.48 23.56 -14.52
C GLU A 132 -9.07 23.72 -15.94
N LYS A 133 -8.44 23.07 -16.93
CA LYS A 133 -8.87 23.08 -18.32
C LYS A 133 -8.36 21.84 -19.03
N ILE A 134 -9.19 21.23 -19.85
CA ILE A 134 -8.78 20.15 -20.75
C ILE A 134 -8.18 20.76 -22.01
N THR A 135 -6.88 20.60 -22.21
CA THR A 135 -6.15 21.14 -23.37
C THR A 135 -6.09 20.15 -24.54
N ASP A 136 -6.21 18.85 -24.25
CA ASP A 136 -6.23 17.77 -25.25
C ASP A 136 -7.35 16.77 -24.91
N PRO A 137 -8.58 17.02 -25.39
CA PRO A 137 -9.71 16.11 -25.16
C PRO A 137 -9.50 14.72 -25.75
N ALA A 138 -8.82 14.61 -26.90
CA ALA A 138 -8.59 13.32 -27.56
C ALA A 138 -7.72 12.40 -26.67
N ARG A 139 -6.60 12.92 -26.18
CA ARG A 139 -5.71 12.18 -25.26
C ARG A 139 -6.39 11.85 -23.94
N SER A 140 -7.17 12.78 -23.39
CA SER A 140 -7.93 12.54 -22.15
C SER A 140 -8.94 11.41 -22.32
N LYS A 141 -9.69 11.40 -23.44
CA LYS A 141 -10.62 10.32 -23.75
C LYS A 141 -9.93 8.98 -23.99
N GLU A 142 -8.79 8.96 -24.67
CA GLU A 142 -8.02 7.73 -24.87
C GLU A 142 -7.60 7.12 -23.53
N ALA A 143 -7.08 7.93 -22.60
CA ALA A 143 -6.71 7.48 -21.27
C ALA A 143 -7.90 6.93 -20.48
N MET A 144 -9.07 7.58 -20.58
CA MET A 144 -10.29 7.10 -19.93
C MET A 144 -10.80 5.80 -20.55
N ARG A 145 -10.83 5.66 -21.88
CA ARG A 145 -11.19 4.40 -22.53
C ARG A 145 -10.28 3.25 -22.11
N ALA A 146 -8.98 3.50 -21.97
CA ALA A 146 -8.04 2.50 -21.48
C ALA A 146 -8.37 2.04 -20.06
N PHE A 147 -8.81 2.94 -19.18
CA PHE A 147 -9.26 2.61 -17.84
C PHE A 147 -10.54 1.77 -17.86
N TYR A 148 -11.60 2.25 -18.59
CA TYR A 148 -12.91 1.60 -18.60
C TYR A 148 -12.94 0.24 -19.31
N LYS A 149 -11.98 -0.04 -20.18
CA LYS A 149 -11.82 -1.36 -20.83
C LYS A 149 -11.80 -2.49 -19.80
N ASP A 150 -11.08 -2.29 -18.70
CA ASP A 150 -10.89 -3.28 -17.65
C ASP A 150 -11.60 -2.89 -16.34
N TYR A 151 -12.67 -2.08 -16.42
CA TYR A 151 -13.46 -1.63 -15.29
C TYR A 151 -14.86 -2.25 -15.30
N ASN A 152 -15.34 -2.67 -14.13
CA ASN A 152 -16.71 -3.13 -13.94
C ASN A 152 -17.32 -2.40 -12.74
N PRO A 153 -18.29 -1.50 -12.94
CA PRO A 153 -18.85 -0.70 -11.85
C PRO A 153 -19.59 -1.53 -10.81
N ALA A 154 -20.23 -2.64 -11.19
CA ALA A 154 -20.95 -3.50 -10.23
C ALA A 154 -19.98 -4.19 -9.27
N THR A 155 -18.87 -4.74 -9.79
CA THR A 155 -17.82 -5.35 -8.99
C THR A 155 -17.12 -4.31 -8.10
N ASP A 156 -16.77 -3.14 -8.66
CA ASP A 156 -16.12 -2.09 -7.90
C ASP A 156 -17.02 -1.52 -6.79
N ARG A 157 -18.34 -1.37 -7.05
CA ARG A 157 -19.34 -0.97 -6.03
C ARG A 157 -19.37 -1.96 -4.85
N ARG A 158 -19.34 -3.28 -5.11
CA ARG A 158 -19.26 -4.31 -4.06
C ARG A 158 -17.97 -4.18 -3.25
N VAL A 159 -16.85 -4.01 -3.94
CA VAL A 159 -15.55 -3.77 -3.28
C VAL A 159 -15.61 -2.51 -2.44
N ALA A 160 -16.11 -1.40 -2.99
CA ALA A 160 -16.20 -0.12 -2.29
C ALA A 160 -17.02 -0.21 -1.00
N LYS A 161 -18.18 -0.89 -1.02
CA LYS A 161 -19.00 -1.12 0.19
C LYS A 161 -18.17 -1.82 1.27
N ARG A 162 -17.54 -2.94 0.94
CA ARG A 162 -16.73 -3.66 1.91
C ARG A 162 -15.53 -2.86 2.42
N MET A 163 -14.85 -2.14 1.54
CA MET A 163 -13.71 -1.31 1.92
C MET A 163 -14.10 -0.14 2.82
N MET A 164 -15.24 0.49 2.57
CA MET A 164 -15.77 1.56 3.43
C MET A 164 -16.12 1.08 4.84
N GLN A 165 -16.74 -0.11 4.96
CA GLN A 165 -17.00 -0.75 6.25
C GLN A 165 -15.69 -1.01 7.00
N ILE A 166 -14.68 -1.58 6.33
CA ILE A 166 -13.36 -1.84 6.93
C ILE A 166 -12.70 -0.54 7.42
N VAL A 167 -12.77 0.53 6.62
CA VAL A 167 -12.23 1.82 7.02
C VAL A 167 -12.94 2.34 8.27
N LYS A 168 -14.26 2.30 8.30
CA LYS A 168 -15.05 2.71 9.48
C LYS A 168 -14.72 1.88 10.72
N GLU A 169 -14.45 0.58 10.56
CA GLU A 169 -14.14 -0.34 11.65
C GLU A 169 -12.69 -0.24 12.16
N LYS A 170 -11.73 -0.02 11.26
CA LYS A 170 -10.30 -0.19 11.53
C LYS A 170 -9.49 1.11 11.56
N CYS A 171 -10.01 2.19 10.98
CA CYS A 171 -9.31 3.46 10.94
C CYS A 171 -9.81 4.35 12.08
N GLY A 172 -8.94 4.65 13.03
CA GLY A 172 -9.27 5.54 14.17
C GLY A 172 -9.33 7.02 13.80
N ASP A 173 -8.87 7.38 12.60
CA ASP A 173 -8.81 8.76 12.13
C ASP A 173 -9.32 8.84 10.67
N LEU A 174 -10.60 9.15 10.54
CA LEU A 174 -11.35 9.09 9.29
C LEU A 174 -11.24 10.37 8.45
N PRO A 175 -11.28 10.27 7.10
CA PRO A 175 -11.49 11.43 6.22
C PRO A 175 -12.76 12.21 6.58
N THR A 176 -12.75 13.52 6.38
CA THR A 176 -13.86 14.43 6.75
C THR A 176 -15.19 14.07 6.09
N VAL A 177 -15.17 13.44 4.92
CA VAL A 177 -16.37 12.96 4.22
C VAL A 177 -17.22 12.01 5.08
N PHE A 178 -16.61 11.27 6.01
CA PHE A 178 -17.37 10.40 6.92
C PHE A 178 -18.28 11.22 7.82
N ALA A 179 -17.76 12.21 8.52
CA ALA A 179 -18.55 13.05 9.41
C ALA A 179 -19.45 14.05 8.66
N GLU A 180 -18.94 14.64 7.56
CA GLU A 180 -19.65 15.73 6.88
C GLU A 180 -20.73 15.26 5.91
N VAL A 181 -20.54 14.09 5.30
CA VAL A 181 -21.47 13.57 4.30
C VAL A 181 -22.14 12.29 4.78
N ILE A 182 -21.36 11.27 5.17
CA ILE A 182 -21.90 9.95 5.48
C ILE A 182 -22.77 10.00 6.74
N ASP A 183 -22.25 10.58 7.82
CA ASP A 183 -23.01 10.67 9.07
C ASP A 183 -24.21 11.63 8.95
N LYS A 184 -24.03 12.80 8.33
CA LYS A 184 -25.09 13.83 8.24
C LYS A 184 -26.20 13.49 7.26
N ARG A 185 -25.88 12.89 6.11
CA ARG A 185 -26.85 12.64 5.03
C ARG A 185 -27.34 11.20 4.96
N PHE A 186 -26.54 10.25 5.42
CA PHE A 186 -26.83 8.82 5.33
C PHE A 186 -26.91 8.14 6.71
N GLY A 187 -26.91 8.91 7.81
CA GLY A 187 -27.01 8.35 9.16
C GLY A 187 -25.87 7.41 9.53
N GLY A 188 -24.71 7.58 8.90
CA GLY A 188 -23.54 6.73 9.09
C GLY A 188 -23.57 5.42 8.29
N ASP A 189 -24.54 5.23 7.40
CA ASP A 189 -24.62 4.08 6.49
C ASP A 189 -23.68 4.26 5.31
N THR A 190 -22.55 3.52 5.36
CA THR A 190 -21.53 3.55 4.32
C THR A 190 -22.00 2.90 3.02
N ASP A 191 -22.91 1.91 3.10
CA ASP A 191 -23.41 1.20 1.92
C ASP A 191 -24.37 2.09 1.11
N ALA A 192 -25.26 2.80 1.82
CA ALA A 192 -26.14 3.79 1.20
C ALA A 192 -25.33 4.95 0.57
N TYR A 193 -24.26 5.39 1.22
CA TYR A 193 -23.37 6.40 0.63
C TYR A 193 -22.65 5.87 -0.62
N VAL A 194 -22.16 4.65 -0.62
CA VAL A 194 -21.54 4.05 -1.80
C VAL A 194 -22.54 3.93 -2.94
N ASP A 195 -23.77 3.50 -2.67
CA ASP A 195 -24.82 3.47 -3.68
C ASP A 195 -25.05 4.86 -4.28
N TYR A 196 -25.20 5.88 -3.44
CA TYR A 196 -25.32 7.27 -3.90
C TYR A 196 -24.11 7.71 -4.77
N LEU A 197 -22.88 7.36 -4.36
CA LEU A 197 -21.66 7.73 -5.09
C LEU A 197 -21.67 7.14 -6.50
N TYR A 198 -21.97 5.84 -6.64
CA TYR A 198 -21.98 5.17 -7.95
C TYR A 198 -23.17 5.58 -8.83
N ASP A 199 -24.30 5.92 -8.24
CA ASP A 199 -25.49 6.34 -8.98
C ASP A 199 -25.41 7.80 -9.47
N ASN A 200 -24.57 8.64 -8.85
CA ASN A 200 -24.51 10.08 -9.12
C ASN A 200 -23.16 10.58 -9.63
N SER A 201 -22.10 9.77 -9.62
CA SER A 201 -20.79 10.21 -10.12
C SER A 201 -20.71 10.13 -11.63
N ILE A 202 -20.17 11.17 -12.23
CA ILE A 202 -19.77 11.25 -13.64
C ILE A 202 -18.82 10.10 -13.98
N PHE A 203 -17.99 9.69 -13.03
CA PHE A 203 -16.93 8.69 -13.20
C PHE A 203 -17.41 7.25 -12.98
N ALA A 204 -18.69 7.02 -12.77
CA ALA A 204 -19.24 5.67 -12.65
C ALA A 204 -19.28 4.92 -13.98
N THR A 205 -19.37 5.65 -15.12
CA THR A 205 -19.47 5.08 -16.47
C THR A 205 -18.49 5.73 -17.44
N GLU A 206 -18.10 4.96 -18.48
CA GLU A 206 -17.28 5.48 -19.58
C GLU A 206 -18.00 6.63 -20.30
N GLU A 207 -19.28 6.44 -20.64
CA GLU A 207 -20.10 7.42 -21.37
C GLU A 207 -20.17 8.76 -20.60
N GLY A 208 -20.49 8.73 -19.32
CA GLY A 208 -20.52 9.93 -18.47
C GLY A 208 -19.18 10.65 -18.42
N THR A 209 -18.08 9.89 -18.26
CA THR A 209 -16.74 10.46 -18.22
C THR A 209 -16.32 11.06 -19.56
N LEU A 210 -16.62 10.42 -20.69
CA LEU A 210 -16.28 10.95 -22.02
C LEU A 210 -17.10 12.20 -22.34
N ALA A 211 -18.39 12.23 -21.99
CA ALA A 211 -19.23 13.43 -22.11
C ALA A 211 -18.72 14.59 -21.24
N PHE A 212 -18.26 14.28 -20.02
CA PHE A 212 -17.65 15.28 -19.14
C PHE A 212 -16.35 15.85 -19.74
N VAL A 213 -15.53 15.05 -20.43
CA VAL A 213 -14.33 15.55 -21.12
C VAL A 213 -14.69 16.54 -22.24
N ASP A 214 -15.81 16.31 -22.94
CA ASP A 214 -16.28 17.22 -24.03
C ASP A 214 -16.85 18.53 -23.46
N ASP A 215 -17.55 18.46 -22.33
CA ASP A 215 -18.21 19.59 -21.68
C ASP A 215 -17.66 19.77 -20.25
N PHE A 216 -16.34 19.91 -20.16
CA PHE A 216 -15.64 20.05 -18.90
C PHE A 216 -15.98 21.39 -18.23
N SER A 217 -16.34 21.30 -16.96
CA SER A 217 -16.40 22.45 -16.08
C SER A 217 -15.88 22.13 -14.68
N VAL A 218 -15.22 23.09 -14.06
CA VAL A 218 -14.67 22.99 -12.71
C VAL A 218 -15.82 22.75 -11.72
N GLU A 219 -16.95 23.42 -11.90
CA GLU A 219 -18.12 23.31 -11.04
C GLU A 219 -18.72 21.89 -11.09
N LYS A 220 -18.86 21.29 -12.27
CA LYS A 220 -19.32 19.91 -12.43
C LYS A 220 -18.36 18.92 -11.76
N ARG A 221 -17.06 19.12 -11.98
CA ARG A 221 -16.02 18.32 -11.32
C ARG A 221 -16.13 18.40 -9.80
N ASP A 222 -16.19 19.61 -9.28
CA ASP A 222 -16.12 19.86 -7.84
C ASP A 222 -17.39 19.41 -7.09
N ALA A 223 -18.50 19.34 -7.79
CA ALA A 223 -19.77 18.82 -7.27
C ALA A 223 -19.87 17.28 -7.33
N ASP A 224 -19.00 16.60 -8.08
CA ASP A 224 -19.04 15.15 -8.24
C ASP A 224 -18.72 14.41 -6.93
N PRO A 225 -19.55 13.44 -6.51
CA PRO A 225 -19.37 12.76 -5.23
C PRO A 225 -18.07 11.96 -5.13
N ALA A 226 -17.53 11.42 -6.23
CA ALA A 226 -16.24 10.74 -6.19
C ALA A 226 -15.09 11.73 -6.06
N VAL A 227 -15.20 12.93 -6.65
CA VAL A 227 -14.20 14.02 -6.46
C VAL A 227 -14.22 14.55 -5.05
N VAL A 228 -15.41 14.78 -4.47
CA VAL A 228 -15.58 15.17 -3.06
C VAL A 228 -14.92 14.15 -2.14
N PHE A 229 -15.14 12.85 -2.41
CA PHE A 229 -14.52 11.78 -1.63
C PHE A 229 -12.99 11.79 -1.76
N VAL A 230 -12.48 11.87 -2.99
CA VAL A 230 -11.02 11.87 -3.24
C VAL A 230 -10.35 13.05 -2.55
N ARG A 231 -10.94 14.26 -2.60
CA ARG A 231 -10.40 15.42 -1.88
C ARG A 231 -10.29 15.20 -0.38
N SER A 232 -11.34 14.67 0.22
CA SER A 232 -11.35 14.34 1.64
C SER A 232 -10.29 13.29 2.00
N LEU A 233 -10.17 12.26 1.17
CA LEU A 233 -9.17 11.21 1.35
C LEU A 233 -7.73 11.75 1.23
N ASP A 234 -7.47 12.51 0.16
CA ASP A 234 -6.12 13.06 -0.10
C ASP A 234 -5.73 14.09 0.97
N ALA A 235 -6.68 14.91 1.45
CA ALA A 235 -6.46 15.82 2.57
C ALA A 235 -6.09 15.07 3.86
N LYS A 236 -6.80 13.99 4.19
CA LYS A 236 -6.47 13.16 5.36
C LYS A 236 -5.13 12.47 5.21
N LEU A 237 -4.79 11.94 4.04
CA LEU A 237 -3.48 11.34 3.80
C LEU A 237 -2.34 12.35 3.92
N LEU A 238 -2.56 13.60 3.52
CA LEU A 238 -1.59 14.69 3.70
C LEU A 238 -1.43 15.04 5.18
N GLU A 239 -2.52 15.18 5.91
CA GLU A 239 -2.50 15.43 7.35
C GLU A 239 -1.72 14.36 8.11
N LEU A 240 -1.98 13.06 7.81
CA LEU A 240 -1.25 11.94 8.41
C LEU A 240 0.24 11.96 8.03
N ALA A 241 0.57 12.33 6.80
CA ALA A 241 1.97 12.47 6.37
C ALA A 241 2.68 13.61 7.09
N ASP A 242 1.98 14.74 7.31
CA ASP A 242 2.52 15.89 8.04
C ASP A 242 2.72 15.56 9.52
N ALA A 243 1.78 14.87 10.15
CA ALA A 243 1.91 14.39 11.53
C ALA A 243 3.13 13.48 11.74
N GLN A 244 3.51 12.71 10.72
CA GLN A 244 4.68 11.81 10.76
C GLN A 244 6.01 12.51 10.42
N ARG A 245 5.98 13.74 9.92
CA ARG A 245 7.17 14.42 9.32
C ARG A 245 8.34 14.54 10.29
N GLU A 246 8.11 15.00 11.51
CA GLU A 246 9.17 15.20 12.51
C GLU A 246 9.75 13.85 12.98
N ASN A 247 8.92 12.87 13.26
CA ASN A 247 9.38 11.54 13.62
C ASN A 247 10.13 10.86 12.46
N ASN A 248 9.69 11.06 11.22
CA ASN A 248 10.42 10.55 10.04
C ASN A 248 11.81 11.20 9.91
N ARG A 249 11.97 12.47 10.29
CA ARG A 249 13.28 13.14 10.37
C ARG A 249 14.14 12.50 11.46
N ARG A 250 13.60 12.33 12.67
CA ARG A 250 14.29 11.64 13.80
C ARG A 250 14.73 10.24 13.43
N PHE A 251 13.85 9.48 12.77
CA PHE A 251 14.18 8.14 12.28
C PHE A 251 15.38 8.18 11.33
N LYS A 252 15.38 9.07 10.33
CA LYS A 252 16.48 9.21 9.38
C LYS A 252 17.79 9.54 10.06
N ASP A 253 17.78 10.46 11.02
CA ASP A 253 18.97 10.87 11.77
C ASP A 253 19.50 9.72 12.62
N GLY A 254 18.64 9.04 13.37
CA GLY A 254 18.99 7.86 14.16
C GLY A 254 19.51 6.71 13.29
N HIS A 255 18.85 6.45 12.17
CA HIS A 255 19.25 5.39 11.22
C HIS A 255 20.62 5.70 10.59
N ARG A 256 20.87 6.95 10.21
CA ARG A 256 22.19 7.38 9.68
C ARG A 256 23.30 7.14 10.70
N LEU A 257 23.09 7.52 11.96
CA LEU A 257 24.04 7.30 13.04
C LEU A 257 24.25 5.79 13.31
N TYR A 258 23.16 5.01 13.36
CA TYR A 258 23.25 3.57 13.55
C TYR A 258 24.08 2.88 12.46
N ILE A 259 23.83 3.19 11.19
CA ILE A 259 24.59 2.61 10.06
C ILE A 259 26.05 3.06 10.10
N ALA A 260 26.33 4.36 10.34
CA ALA A 260 27.70 4.87 10.47
C ALA A 260 28.44 4.19 11.63
N GLY A 261 27.77 3.99 12.75
CA GLY A 261 28.35 3.29 13.90
C GLY A 261 28.60 1.80 13.65
N LEU A 262 27.69 1.11 12.94
CA LEU A 262 27.92 -0.28 12.51
C LEU A 262 29.13 -0.41 11.59
N MET A 263 29.32 0.53 10.65
CA MET A 263 30.51 0.57 9.79
C MET A 263 31.80 0.78 10.61
N ARG A 264 31.76 1.65 11.63
CA ARG A 264 32.88 1.89 12.53
C ARG A 264 33.14 0.70 13.46
N MET A 265 32.09 0.01 13.90
CA MET A 265 32.16 -1.21 14.73
C MET A 265 32.76 -2.41 13.96
N GLN A 266 32.55 -2.46 12.65
CA GLN A 266 32.94 -3.58 11.79
C GLN A 266 33.76 -3.06 10.59
N PRO A 267 35.00 -2.54 10.79
CA PRO A 267 35.77 -1.88 9.74
C PRO A 267 36.21 -2.83 8.63
N ASP A 268 36.40 -4.11 8.95
CA ASP A 268 36.85 -5.12 7.97
C ASP A 268 35.70 -5.72 7.15
N LYS A 269 34.46 -5.36 7.44
CA LYS A 269 33.32 -5.85 6.70
C LYS A 269 33.18 -5.10 5.37
N ALA A 270 33.04 -5.85 4.27
CA ALA A 270 32.67 -5.29 2.98
C ALA A 270 31.22 -4.80 3.00
N TRP A 271 31.02 -3.49 3.09
CA TRP A 271 29.71 -2.85 3.05
C TRP A 271 29.30 -2.55 1.61
N ALA A 272 28.16 -3.08 1.17
CA ALA A 272 27.60 -2.71 -0.13
C ALA A 272 26.93 -1.33 -0.07
N SER A 273 27.24 -0.47 -1.04
CA SER A 273 26.54 0.81 -1.21
C SER A 273 25.08 0.60 -1.64
N ASP A 274 24.22 1.61 -1.39
CA ASP A 274 22.90 1.67 -2.00
C ASP A 274 23.00 1.77 -3.54
N ALA A 275 21.85 1.55 -4.22
CA ALA A 275 21.77 1.71 -5.66
C ALA A 275 22.11 3.17 -6.06
N ASN A 276 23.13 3.35 -6.85
CA ASN A 276 23.68 4.64 -7.28
C ASN A 276 23.91 4.69 -8.80
N PHE A 277 23.10 3.93 -9.56
CA PHE A 277 23.19 3.76 -11.01
C PHE A 277 24.46 3.07 -11.52
N THR A 278 25.30 2.53 -10.64
CA THR A 278 26.40 1.65 -11.05
C THR A 278 25.88 0.23 -11.30
N ILE A 279 26.59 -0.50 -12.18
CA ILE A 279 26.23 -1.89 -12.50
C ILE A 279 26.46 -2.76 -11.26
N ARG A 280 25.42 -3.53 -10.88
CA ARG A 280 25.51 -4.60 -9.88
C ARG A 280 25.29 -5.93 -10.55
N LEU A 281 26.21 -6.86 -10.35
CA LEU A 281 26.10 -8.22 -10.83
C LEU A 281 25.65 -9.13 -9.68
N THR A 282 24.51 -9.79 -9.85
CA THR A 282 24.08 -10.91 -9.00
C THR A 282 24.18 -12.18 -9.82
N TYR A 283 24.77 -13.22 -9.26
CA TYR A 283 24.89 -14.52 -9.93
C TYR A 283 24.81 -15.64 -8.91
N GLY A 284 24.51 -16.84 -9.40
CA GLY A 284 24.44 -18.04 -8.59
C GLY A 284 24.42 -19.28 -9.45
N ARG A 285 24.50 -20.44 -8.81
CA ARG A 285 24.33 -21.75 -9.47
C ARG A 285 22.91 -22.24 -9.24
N VAL A 286 22.32 -22.85 -10.25
CA VAL A 286 21.06 -23.58 -10.10
C VAL A 286 21.38 -24.90 -9.41
N LEU A 287 20.88 -25.08 -8.21
CA LEU A 287 21.14 -26.26 -7.38
C LEU A 287 19.83 -26.98 -7.06
N PRO A 288 19.90 -28.30 -6.75
CA PRO A 288 18.75 -29.01 -6.21
C PRO A 288 18.39 -28.49 -4.83
N TYR A 289 17.15 -28.72 -4.39
CA TYR A 289 16.70 -28.41 -3.03
C TYR A 289 15.72 -29.47 -2.52
N ASP A 290 15.60 -29.57 -1.21
CA ASP A 290 14.75 -30.54 -0.53
C ASP A 290 13.52 -29.77 0.05
N PRO A 291 12.35 -29.79 -0.61
CA PRO A 291 11.17 -29.01 -0.20
C PRO A 291 10.46 -29.60 1.02
N ALA A 292 10.60 -30.91 1.24
CA ALA A 292 10.03 -31.66 2.36
C ALA A 292 10.88 -32.90 2.64
N ASP A 293 10.65 -33.54 3.79
CA ASP A 293 11.30 -34.77 4.15
C ASP A 293 11.04 -35.86 3.09
N GLY A 294 12.11 -36.54 2.66
CA GLY A 294 12.05 -37.59 1.62
C GLY A 294 11.82 -37.10 0.20
N ILE A 295 11.78 -35.78 -0.07
CA ILE A 295 11.58 -35.22 -1.41
C ILE A 295 12.76 -34.33 -1.80
N ARG A 296 13.34 -34.62 -2.98
CA ARG A 296 14.41 -33.83 -3.57
C ARG A 296 14.04 -33.37 -4.96
N TYR A 297 14.06 -32.04 -5.21
CA TYR A 297 13.93 -31.47 -6.54
C TYR A 297 15.30 -31.20 -7.14
N ASN A 298 15.55 -31.79 -8.34
CA ASN A 298 16.77 -31.51 -9.06
C ASN A 298 16.78 -30.11 -9.66
N TYR A 299 17.97 -29.63 -10.03
CA TYR A 299 18.12 -28.33 -10.70
C TYR A 299 17.56 -28.32 -12.13
N TYR A 300 17.11 -29.44 -12.65
CA TYR A 300 16.41 -29.59 -13.93
C TYR A 300 15.23 -30.55 -13.80
N THR A 301 14.25 -30.38 -14.67
CA THR A 301 13.13 -31.30 -14.83
C THR A 301 13.13 -31.92 -16.23
N THR A 302 12.44 -33.04 -16.41
CA THR A 302 12.26 -33.72 -17.70
C THR A 302 10.78 -33.76 -18.05
N LEU A 303 10.46 -34.06 -19.33
CA LEU A 303 9.07 -34.22 -19.76
C LEU A 303 8.31 -35.31 -18.99
N LYS A 304 9.01 -36.28 -18.40
CA LYS A 304 8.41 -37.30 -17.52
C LYS A 304 7.70 -36.68 -16.29
N GLY A 305 8.12 -35.51 -15.85
CA GLY A 305 7.48 -34.81 -14.73
C GLY A 305 6.20 -34.08 -15.13
N VAL A 306 5.87 -33.98 -16.41
CA VAL A 306 4.68 -33.31 -16.95
C VAL A 306 3.58 -34.29 -17.32
N MET A 307 3.96 -35.57 -17.61
CA MET A 307 3.06 -36.68 -17.89
C MET A 307 2.74 -37.46 -16.62
#